data_d7126cbcb53c47ae6e44b18946ec3b83
#
_entry.id   d7126cbcb53c47ae6e44b18946ec3b83
#
_cell.length_a   1.000
_cell.length_b   1.000
_cell.length_c   1.000
_cell.angle_alpha   90.00
_cell.angle_beta   90.00
_cell.angle_gamma   90.00
#
_symmetry.space_group_name_H-M   'P 1'
#
loop_
_entity.id
_entity.type
_entity.pdbx_description
1 polymer ?
#
loop_
_entity_poly.entity_id
_entity_poly.type
_entity_poly.pdbx_seq_one_letter_code
_entity_poly.pdbx_strand_id
1 'polypeptide(L)'
;MTVEAGTEAPDRQVWELLVDLCMSRVRQRFLDTVTELGLSFPQAHALKVLRPGHPIAMRELAGGLHCDPSNITGIVDRLGDRGLVERGSAPGDRRVKTLMLTEEGAALRMRLLDRLSEPPPGLGKLSIVEQRQLRDLLRRALLGD
;
A
#
# COMPACT_ATOMS: atom_id res chain seq x y z
N MET A 1 15.75 -32.06 -22.79
CA MET A 1 16.67 -30.94 -22.99
C MET A 1 17.05 -30.43 -21.60
N THR A 2 18.23 -30.83 -21.13
CA THR A 2 18.75 -30.52 -19.80
C THR A 2 19.11 -29.03 -19.83
N VAL A 3 18.36 -28.21 -19.09
CA VAL A 3 18.76 -26.84 -18.84
C VAL A 3 19.98 -26.94 -17.94
N GLU A 4 21.16 -26.67 -18.49
CA GLU A 4 22.36 -26.47 -17.71
C GLU A 4 22.07 -25.39 -16.66
N ALA A 5 22.27 -25.73 -15.41
CA ALA A 5 22.35 -24.77 -14.31
C ALA A 5 23.59 -23.90 -14.56
N GLY A 6 23.47 -22.96 -15.51
CA GLY A 6 24.40 -21.89 -15.73
C GLY A 6 24.49 -21.09 -14.44
N THR A 7 25.69 -20.86 -13.98
CA THR A 7 26.04 -20.05 -12.82
C THR A 7 25.50 -18.63 -13.05
N GLU A 8 24.21 -18.41 -12.77
CA GLU A 8 23.65 -17.07 -12.78
C GLU A 8 24.37 -16.24 -11.72
N ALA A 9 24.76 -15.03 -12.10
CA ALA A 9 25.43 -14.12 -11.20
C ALA A 9 24.57 -13.90 -9.94
N PRO A 10 25.17 -13.90 -8.73
CA PRO A 10 24.41 -13.81 -7.47
C PRO A 10 23.50 -12.58 -7.39
N ASP A 11 23.88 -11.46 -8.01
CA ASP A 11 23.07 -10.24 -8.10
C ASP A 11 21.76 -10.46 -8.86
N ARG A 12 21.81 -11.23 -9.95
CA ARG A 12 20.61 -11.60 -10.73
C ARG A 12 19.66 -12.48 -9.91
N GLN A 13 20.20 -13.46 -9.21
CA GLN A 13 19.40 -14.34 -8.33
C GLN A 13 18.71 -13.55 -7.22
N VAL A 14 19.43 -12.61 -6.58
CA VAL A 14 18.84 -11.71 -5.57
C VAL A 14 17.75 -10.85 -6.19
N TRP A 15 17.98 -10.28 -7.38
CA TRP A 15 16.99 -9.47 -8.08
C TRP A 15 15.71 -10.27 -8.39
N GLU A 16 15.84 -11.47 -8.90
CA GLU A 16 14.70 -12.36 -9.20
C GLU A 16 13.87 -12.68 -7.95
N LEU A 17 14.53 -12.97 -6.82
CA LEU A 17 13.85 -13.16 -5.54
C LEU A 17 13.07 -11.92 -5.08
N LEU A 18 13.66 -10.73 -5.24
CA LEU A 18 13.00 -9.47 -4.91
C LEU A 18 11.81 -9.19 -5.83
N VAL A 19 11.96 -9.44 -7.13
CA VAL A 19 10.87 -9.29 -8.10
C VAL A 19 9.74 -10.26 -7.80
N ASP A 20 10.02 -11.55 -7.57
CA ASP A 20 9.00 -12.53 -7.21
C ASP A 20 8.27 -12.14 -5.92
N LEU A 21 9.01 -11.70 -4.90
CA LEU A 21 8.42 -11.23 -3.66
C LEU A 21 7.44 -10.07 -3.91
N CYS A 22 7.86 -9.06 -4.67
CA CYS A 22 7.05 -7.86 -4.92
C CYS A 22 5.86 -8.14 -5.85
N MET A 23 6.11 -8.84 -6.97
CA MET A 23 5.11 -8.99 -8.02
C MET A 23 4.09 -10.08 -7.72
N SER A 24 4.49 -11.13 -7.02
CA SER A 24 3.64 -12.28 -6.74
C SER A 24 3.08 -12.24 -5.32
N ARG A 25 3.94 -12.26 -4.33
CA ARG A 25 3.53 -12.45 -2.93
C ARG A 25 2.95 -11.19 -2.29
N VAL A 26 3.59 -10.04 -2.46
CA VAL A 26 3.11 -8.78 -1.89
C VAL A 26 1.80 -8.38 -2.56
N ARG A 27 1.72 -8.51 -3.88
CA ARG A 27 0.49 -8.23 -4.64
C ARG A 27 -0.66 -9.15 -4.22
N GLN A 28 -0.42 -10.47 -4.14
CA GLN A 28 -1.46 -11.42 -3.74
C GLN A 28 -1.97 -11.10 -2.33
N ARG A 29 -1.07 -10.88 -1.39
CA ARG A 29 -1.43 -10.50 -0.03
C ARG A 29 -2.26 -9.21 0.04
N PHE A 30 -1.89 -8.23 -0.78
CA PHE A 30 -2.67 -7.00 -0.88
C PHE A 30 -4.11 -7.29 -1.36
N LEU A 31 -4.27 -8.09 -2.41
CA LEU A 31 -5.57 -8.45 -2.95
C LEU A 31 -6.41 -9.24 -1.94
N ASP A 32 -5.82 -10.19 -1.24
CA ASP A 32 -6.49 -10.97 -0.20
C ASP A 32 -6.97 -10.07 0.95
N THR A 33 -6.09 -9.20 1.45
CA THR A 33 -6.41 -8.24 2.51
C THR A 33 -7.54 -7.30 2.10
N VAL A 34 -7.49 -6.77 0.89
CA VAL A 34 -8.50 -5.86 0.35
C VAL A 34 -9.86 -6.56 0.28
N THR A 35 -9.88 -7.81 -0.20
CA THR A 35 -11.08 -8.64 -0.29
C THR A 35 -11.65 -8.95 1.10
N GLU A 36 -10.82 -9.36 2.05
CA GLU A 36 -11.22 -9.63 3.45
C GLU A 36 -11.85 -8.41 4.13
N LEU A 37 -11.34 -7.20 3.82
CA LEU A 37 -11.87 -5.95 4.37
C LEU A 37 -13.07 -5.39 3.58
N GLY A 38 -13.52 -6.10 2.54
CA GLY A 38 -14.63 -5.69 1.69
C GLY A 38 -14.34 -4.40 0.90
N LEU A 39 -13.09 -4.17 0.54
CA LEU A 39 -12.63 -3.03 -0.24
C LEU A 39 -12.37 -3.42 -1.69
N SER A 40 -12.47 -2.47 -2.61
CA SER A 40 -11.83 -2.57 -3.92
C SER A 40 -10.39 -2.07 -3.84
N PHE A 41 -9.56 -2.44 -4.82
CA PHE A 41 -8.19 -1.96 -4.91
C PHE A 41 -8.09 -0.42 -4.87
N PRO A 42 -8.87 0.35 -5.65
CA PRO A 42 -8.84 1.81 -5.57
C PRO A 42 -9.28 2.37 -4.22
N GLN A 43 -10.27 1.76 -3.55
CA GLN A 43 -10.70 2.16 -2.21
C GLN A 43 -9.61 1.94 -1.16
N ALA A 44 -8.94 0.79 -1.19
CA ALA A 44 -7.84 0.50 -0.29
C ALA A 44 -6.66 1.47 -0.53
N HIS A 45 -6.37 1.78 -1.78
CA HIS A 45 -5.33 2.74 -2.12
C HIS A 45 -5.69 4.16 -1.62
N ALA A 46 -6.94 4.59 -1.79
CA ALA A 46 -7.43 5.86 -1.26
C ALA A 46 -7.28 5.93 0.27
N LEU A 47 -7.68 4.88 1.00
CA LEU A 47 -7.51 4.81 2.45
C LEU A 47 -6.03 4.88 2.89
N LYS A 48 -5.10 4.32 2.11
CA LYS A 48 -3.66 4.44 2.41
C LYS A 48 -3.16 5.88 2.27
N VAL A 49 -3.61 6.61 1.27
CA VAL A 49 -3.20 8.00 1.00
C VAL A 49 -3.77 8.96 2.06
N LEU A 50 -5.01 8.74 2.47
CA LEU A 50 -5.68 9.56 3.48
C LEU A 50 -5.03 9.39 4.85
N ARG A 51 -4.90 10.48 5.60
CA ARG A 51 -4.35 10.48 6.96
C ARG A 51 -5.40 10.93 7.97
N PRO A 52 -5.55 10.25 9.11
CA PRO A 52 -6.48 10.69 10.17
C PRO A 52 -6.23 12.15 10.58
N GLY A 53 -7.29 12.92 10.70
CA GLY A 53 -7.22 14.33 11.12
C GLY A 53 -6.66 15.32 10.09
N HIS A 54 -6.32 14.85 8.88
CA HIS A 54 -5.74 15.69 7.82
C HIS A 54 -6.66 15.68 6.59
N PRO A 55 -7.51 16.70 6.41
CA PRO A 55 -8.29 16.82 5.20
C PRO A 55 -7.38 17.11 4.00
N ILE A 56 -7.65 16.45 2.88
CA ILE A 56 -6.93 16.69 1.62
C ILE A 56 -7.90 17.12 0.53
N ALA A 57 -7.41 17.89 -0.44
CA ALA A 57 -8.21 18.26 -1.59
C ALA A 57 -8.45 17.05 -2.52
N MET A 58 -9.62 17.00 -3.16
CA MET A 58 -9.96 15.91 -4.10
C MET A 58 -8.91 15.74 -5.21
N ARG A 59 -8.32 16.85 -5.68
CA ARG A 59 -7.23 16.83 -6.68
C ARG A 59 -5.93 16.19 -6.17
N GLU A 60 -5.62 16.36 -4.87
CA GLU A 60 -4.44 15.75 -4.25
C GLU A 60 -4.63 14.24 -4.11
N LEU A 61 -5.84 13.81 -3.75
CA LEU A 61 -6.16 12.39 -3.73
C LEU A 61 -6.03 11.77 -5.14
N ALA A 62 -6.53 12.45 -6.18
CA ALA A 62 -6.39 12.01 -7.55
C ALA A 62 -4.92 11.83 -7.95
N GLY A 63 -4.07 12.80 -7.61
CA GLY A 63 -2.63 12.73 -7.84
C GLY A 63 -1.98 11.56 -7.11
N GLY A 64 -2.31 11.34 -5.84
CA GLY A 64 -1.80 10.23 -5.03
C GLY A 64 -2.21 8.85 -5.52
N LEU A 65 -3.35 8.76 -6.21
CA LEU A 65 -3.85 7.50 -6.78
C LEU A 65 -3.43 7.27 -8.23
N HIS A 66 -2.78 8.24 -8.86
CA HIS A 66 -2.48 8.22 -10.29
C HIS A 66 -3.71 7.92 -11.16
N CYS A 67 -4.86 8.48 -10.76
CA CYS A 67 -6.16 8.28 -11.41
C CYS A 67 -6.66 9.57 -12.05
N ASP A 68 -7.47 9.42 -13.09
CA ASP A 68 -8.23 10.56 -13.64
C ASP A 68 -9.19 11.12 -12.60
N PRO A 69 -9.36 12.45 -12.53
CA PRO A 69 -10.30 13.09 -11.61
C PRO A 69 -11.75 12.57 -11.70
N SER A 70 -12.17 12.08 -12.87
CA SER A 70 -13.49 11.48 -13.07
C SER A 70 -13.69 10.18 -12.29
N ASN A 71 -12.63 9.38 -12.13
CA ASN A 71 -12.68 8.12 -11.39
C ASN A 71 -12.68 8.31 -9.86
N ILE A 72 -12.09 9.40 -9.38
CA ILE A 72 -12.00 9.72 -7.95
C ILE A 72 -13.39 9.88 -7.34
N THR A 73 -14.30 10.54 -8.03
CA THR A 73 -15.66 10.80 -7.51
C THR A 73 -16.35 9.50 -7.15
N GLY A 74 -16.31 8.50 -8.04
CA GLY A 74 -16.94 7.20 -7.78
C GLY A 74 -16.28 6.42 -6.64
N ILE A 75 -14.96 6.53 -6.48
CA ILE A 75 -14.23 5.90 -5.35
C ILE A 75 -14.66 6.54 -4.03
N VAL A 76 -14.69 7.88 -3.99
CA VAL A 76 -15.05 8.67 -2.81
C VAL A 76 -16.52 8.48 -2.44
N ASP A 77 -17.43 8.43 -3.43
CA ASP A 77 -18.85 8.16 -3.18
C ASP A 77 -19.04 6.82 -2.46
N ARG A 78 -18.40 5.77 -2.95
CA ARG A 78 -18.48 4.43 -2.33
C ARG A 78 -17.85 4.38 -0.94
N LEU A 79 -16.78 5.13 -0.68
CA LEU A 79 -16.20 5.26 0.66
C LEU A 79 -17.13 6.05 1.59
N GLY A 80 -17.76 7.11 1.08
CA GLY A 80 -18.74 7.91 1.80
C GLY A 80 -20.01 7.13 2.15
N ASP A 81 -20.55 6.35 1.20
CA ASP A 81 -21.71 5.47 1.42
C ASP A 81 -21.46 4.43 2.53
N ARG A 82 -20.21 4.04 2.74
CA ARG A 82 -19.78 3.17 3.83
C ARG A 82 -19.42 3.92 5.11
N GLY A 83 -19.58 5.25 5.16
CA GLY A 83 -19.23 6.05 6.32
C GLY A 83 -17.72 6.12 6.63
N LEU A 84 -16.85 5.82 5.67
CA LEU A 84 -15.40 5.77 5.89
C LEU A 84 -14.71 7.12 5.67
N VAL A 85 -15.36 8.00 4.92
CA VAL A 85 -14.86 9.35 4.62
C VAL A 85 -16.01 10.35 4.69
N GLU A 86 -15.66 11.57 4.99
CA GLU A 86 -16.58 12.71 4.93
C GLU A 86 -16.03 13.80 4.03
N ARG A 87 -16.94 14.51 3.36
CA ARG A 87 -16.61 15.63 2.48
C ARG A 87 -16.72 16.94 3.24
N GLY A 88 -15.78 17.81 2.98
CA GLY A 88 -15.75 19.17 3.51
C GLY A 88 -15.38 20.18 2.46
N SER A 89 -15.04 21.36 2.91
CA SER A 89 -14.48 22.42 2.09
C SER A 89 -13.24 23.00 2.77
N ALA A 90 -12.28 23.47 1.98
CA ALA A 90 -11.08 24.09 2.54
C ALA A 90 -11.43 25.33 3.35
N PRO A 91 -10.73 25.58 4.47
CA PRO A 91 -10.87 26.83 5.21
C PRO A 91 -10.60 28.03 4.29
N GLY A 92 -11.56 28.96 4.22
CA GLY A 92 -11.45 30.17 3.40
C GLY A 92 -11.79 30.03 1.92
N ASP A 93 -11.93 28.81 1.40
CA ASP A 93 -12.36 28.58 0.01
C ASP A 93 -13.34 27.40 -0.13
N ARG A 94 -14.63 27.70 -0.16
CA ARG A 94 -15.71 26.71 -0.32
C ARG A 94 -15.70 25.99 -1.68
N ARG A 95 -14.96 26.50 -2.67
CA ARG A 95 -14.84 25.87 -3.98
C ARG A 95 -13.93 24.67 -3.96
N VAL A 96 -12.96 24.66 -3.04
CA VAL A 96 -12.04 23.53 -2.87
C VAL A 96 -12.71 22.48 -1.99
N LYS A 97 -13.12 21.39 -2.63
CA LYS A 97 -13.69 20.23 -1.93
C LYS A 97 -12.58 19.41 -1.28
N THR A 98 -12.75 19.11 -0.01
CA THR A 98 -11.82 18.28 0.77
C THR A 98 -12.46 16.98 1.18
N LEU A 99 -11.61 16.03 1.53
CA LEU A 99 -11.97 14.72 2.02
C LEU A 99 -11.19 14.41 3.29
N MET A 100 -11.85 13.84 4.27
CA MET A 100 -11.25 13.44 5.53
C MET A 100 -11.73 12.04 5.93
N LEU A 101 -10.89 11.26 6.62
CA LEU A 101 -11.30 10.00 7.21
C LEU A 101 -12.23 10.25 8.40
N THR A 102 -13.30 9.46 8.49
CA THR A 102 -14.07 9.31 9.73
C THR A 102 -13.30 8.45 10.74
N GLU A 103 -13.79 8.32 11.97
CA GLU A 103 -13.22 7.39 12.95
C GLU A 103 -13.25 5.94 12.43
N GLU A 104 -14.35 5.53 11.79
CA GLU A 104 -14.48 4.21 11.16
C GLU A 104 -13.49 4.03 10.00
N GLY A 105 -13.32 5.06 9.17
CA GLY A 105 -12.34 5.06 8.09
C GLY A 105 -10.91 4.98 8.61
N ALA A 106 -10.58 5.69 9.68
CA ALA A 106 -9.28 5.63 10.33
C ALA A 106 -9.00 4.24 10.94
N ALA A 107 -10.00 3.63 11.60
CA ALA A 107 -9.90 2.28 12.14
C ALA A 107 -9.70 1.24 11.04
N LEU A 108 -10.45 1.33 9.94
CA LEU A 108 -10.30 0.41 8.80
C LEU A 108 -8.94 0.59 8.12
N ARG A 109 -8.47 1.83 7.97
CA ARG A 109 -7.13 2.13 7.46
C ARG A 109 -6.04 1.50 8.32
N MET A 110 -6.15 1.60 9.64
CA MET A 110 -5.19 0.99 10.56
C MET A 110 -5.15 -0.53 10.37
N ARG A 111 -6.31 -1.21 10.36
CA ARG A 111 -6.40 -2.64 10.08
C ARG A 111 -5.78 -3.02 8.73
N LEU A 112 -6.03 -2.23 7.68
CA LEU A 112 -5.44 -2.44 6.36
C LEU A 112 -3.90 -2.36 6.43
N LEU A 113 -3.36 -1.32 7.05
CA LEU A 113 -1.91 -1.12 7.16
C LEU A 113 -1.25 -2.21 8.01
N ASP A 114 -1.86 -2.59 9.13
CA ASP A 114 -1.35 -3.66 10.01
C ASP A 114 -1.25 -4.98 9.24
N ARG A 115 -2.31 -5.36 8.53
CA ARG A 115 -2.32 -6.58 7.71
C ARG A 115 -1.28 -6.56 6.58
N LEU A 116 -1.06 -5.41 5.97
CA LEU A 116 -0.07 -5.25 4.91
C LEU A 116 1.38 -5.23 5.44
N SER A 117 1.58 -4.80 6.68
CA SER A 117 2.90 -4.73 7.31
C SER A 117 3.35 -6.04 7.96
N GLU A 118 2.46 -7.01 8.10
CA GLU A 118 2.85 -8.34 8.63
C GLU A 118 3.94 -8.96 7.72
N PRO A 119 5.08 -9.39 8.29
CA PRO A 119 6.14 -9.99 7.51
C PRO A 119 5.70 -11.35 6.93
N PRO A 120 6.23 -11.75 5.77
CA PRO A 120 5.97 -13.08 5.26
C PRO A 120 6.52 -14.15 6.21
N PRO A 121 5.82 -15.29 6.38
CA PRO A 121 6.19 -16.32 7.36
C PRO A 121 7.63 -16.84 7.23
N GLY A 122 8.19 -16.77 6.03
CA GLY A 122 9.58 -17.17 5.77
C GLY A 122 10.62 -16.34 6.54
N LEU A 123 10.34 -15.06 6.79
CA LEU A 123 11.25 -14.22 7.58
C LEU A 123 11.32 -14.63 9.05
N GLY A 124 10.23 -15.15 9.60
CA GLY A 124 10.22 -15.67 10.98
C GLY A 124 11.01 -16.96 11.19
N LYS A 125 11.42 -17.63 10.10
CA LYS A 125 12.30 -18.82 10.18
C LYS A 125 13.77 -18.46 10.32
N LEU A 126 14.12 -17.22 10.02
CA LEU A 126 15.46 -16.70 10.21
C LEU A 126 15.70 -16.35 11.69
N SER A 127 16.89 -16.62 12.19
CA SER A 127 17.32 -16.12 13.49
C SER A 127 17.36 -14.59 13.51
N ILE A 128 17.32 -13.99 14.69
CA ILE A 128 17.39 -12.52 14.83
C ILE A 128 18.67 -11.94 14.19
N VAL A 129 19.78 -12.68 14.25
CA VAL A 129 21.04 -12.25 13.64
C VAL A 129 20.91 -12.20 12.12
N GLU A 130 20.36 -13.26 11.51
CA GLU A 130 20.15 -13.32 10.06
C GLU A 130 19.16 -12.26 9.58
N GLN A 131 18.09 -12.01 10.34
CA GLN A 131 17.12 -10.93 10.02
C GLN A 131 17.80 -9.55 10.02
N ARG A 132 18.68 -9.28 10.99
CA ARG A 132 19.45 -8.03 11.03
C ARG A 132 20.42 -7.92 9.87
N GLN A 133 21.13 -8.99 9.55
CA GLN A 133 22.05 -9.03 8.40
C GLN A 133 21.30 -8.79 7.08
N LEU A 134 20.19 -9.47 6.87
CA LEU A 134 19.34 -9.27 5.69
C LEU A 134 18.85 -7.83 5.58
N ARG A 135 18.35 -7.26 6.67
CA ARG A 135 17.93 -5.86 6.72
C ARG A 135 19.06 -4.91 6.30
N ASP A 136 20.25 -5.09 6.86
CA ASP A 136 21.38 -4.19 6.62
C ASP A 136 21.91 -4.33 5.17
N LEU A 137 21.90 -5.56 4.64
CA LEU A 137 22.22 -5.80 3.24
C LEU A 137 21.23 -5.15 2.28
N LEU A 138 19.91 -5.28 2.56
CA LEU A 138 18.87 -4.66 1.75
C LEU A 138 18.95 -3.13 1.82
N ARG A 139 19.20 -2.54 2.99
CA ARG A 139 19.38 -1.09 3.12
C ARG A 139 20.54 -0.60 2.28
N ARG A 140 21.68 -1.22 2.38
CA ARG A 140 22.87 -0.87 1.59
C ARG A 140 22.64 -1.02 0.08
N ALA A 141 21.97 -2.09 -0.33
CA ALA A 141 21.72 -2.35 -1.74
C ALA A 141 20.67 -1.41 -2.37
N LEU A 142 19.63 -1.03 -1.60
CA LEU A 142 18.48 -0.30 -2.13
C LEU A 142 18.49 1.20 -1.80
N LEU A 143 19.10 1.60 -0.69
CA LEU A 143 19.09 2.99 -0.20
C LEU A 143 20.46 3.65 -0.29
N GLY A 144 21.53 2.90 -0.51
CA GLY A 144 22.89 3.42 -0.63
C GLY A 144 23.53 3.87 0.68
N ASP A 145 22.98 3.39 1.83
CA ASP A 145 23.49 3.70 3.18
C ASP A 145 24.54 2.67 3.64
#